data_753cb4ea411af426d37e660742593eed
#
_entry.id   753cb4ea411af426d37e660742593eed
#
_cell.length_a   1.000
_cell.length_b   1.000
_cell.length_c   1.000
_cell.angle_alpha   90.00
_cell.angle_beta   90.00
_cell.angle_gamma   90.00
#
_symmetry.space_group_name_H-M   'P 1'
#
loop_
_entity.id
_entity.type
_entity.pdbx_description
1 polymer ?
#
loop_
_entity_poly.entity_id
_entity_poly.type
_entity_poly.pdbx_seq_one_letter_code
_entity_poly.pdbx_strand_id
1 'polypeptide(L)'
;MDILDIFFALLFLFPHIYARDDCPVSVCGYTGFPIRFPFRLQARQPENCGYPGFNLTCNSQGLTVIKLPLSGEFFVRAISYATQEIQLYDPNNCLPQKLLSLSLAGSPFVAAVYQNYTFLSCPASFTKSRFTPIDCLSNSTTSVLATPSTALANSMSTTCRILATLAVPVTRQVQTEDGFSTNLDSDLFLTWYEPACSACEIQGGICGLLSNTSQELVCDYNSTAGGSNKGFQVFRIICVSITVPALTCAVGIACFACIKDRVPGGSAQRSATAVAAEPQPQEPTIVTMGLDQTTIESYQMLVLGESRRLPGPNDTTCAICLSEYLTKETVRCIPECKHCFHADCVDEWLRLNSTCPVCRNNPSPAHADSNSNNV
;
A
#
# COMPACT_ATOMS: atom_id res chain seq x y z
N MET A 1 50.62 -12.87 -20.13
CA MET A 1 49.30 -12.92 -19.45
C MET A 1 48.40 -13.74 -20.37
N ASP A 2 48.14 -14.94 -19.92
CA ASP A 2 47.34 -15.86 -20.69
C ASP A 2 45.87 -15.46 -20.71
N ILE A 3 45.18 -15.72 -21.82
CA ILE A 3 43.76 -15.37 -22.01
C ILE A 3 42.90 -15.98 -20.86
N LEU A 4 43.38 -17.10 -20.29
CA LEU A 4 42.75 -17.71 -19.11
C LEU A 4 42.83 -16.83 -17.87
N ASP A 5 43.94 -16.13 -17.63
CA ASP A 5 44.12 -15.24 -16.47
C ASP A 5 43.18 -14.04 -16.54
N ILE A 6 42.96 -13.51 -17.74
CA ILE A 6 42.00 -12.43 -17.99
C ILE A 6 40.59 -12.91 -17.78
N PHE A 7 40.26 -14.14 -18.18
CA PHE A 7 38.94 -14.73 -17.99
C PHE A 7 38.63 -14.97 -16.52
N PHE A 8 39.61 -15.46 -15.75
CA PHE A 8 39.46 -15.60 -14.29
C PHE A 8 39.37 -14.25 -13.58
N ALA A 9 40.16 -13.25 -13.97
CA ALA A 9 40.07 -11.90 -13.41
C ALA A 9 38.70 -11.25 -13.70
N LEU A 10 38.12 -11.47 -14.88
CA LEU A 10 36.78 -11.00 -15.23
C LEU A 10 35.68 -11.72 -14.43
N LEU A 11 35.84 -13.01 -14.12
CA LEU A 11 34.93 -13.76 -13.26
C LEU A 11 34.91 -13.23 -11.82
N PHE A 12 36.06 -12.74 -11.29
CA PHE A 12 36.17 -12.13 -9.97
C PHE A 12 35.69 -10.66 -9.95
N LEU A 13 35.58 -10.01 -11.11
CA LEU A 13 35.03 -8.66 -11.25
C LEU A 13 33.49 -8.64 -11.40
N PHE A 14 32.84 -9.81 -11.55
CA PHE A 14 31.39 -9.87 -11.42
C PHE A 14 31.07 -9.57 -9.96
N PRO A 15 30.46 -8.41 -9.63
CA PRO A 15 29.96 -8.19 -8.29
C PRO A 15 29.03 -9.36 -8.00
N HIS A 16 29.25 -10.06 -6.90
CA HIS A 16 28.25 -10.93 -6.33
C HIS A 16 26.95 -10.13 -6.31
N ILE A 17 26.03 -10.48 -7.20
CA ILE A 17 24.67 -9.97 -7.14
C ILE A 17 24.15 -10.55 -5.84
N TYR A 18 24.30 -9.80 -4.76
CA TYR A 18 23.57 -10.07 -3.53
C TYR A 18 22.11 -10.03 -3.96
N ALA A 19 21.51 -11.19 -4.09
CA ALA A 19 20.07 -11.30 -4.12
C ALA A 19 19.61 -10.67 -2.81
N ARG A 20 19.08 -9.46 -2.89
CA ARG A 20 18.33 -8.89 -1.79
C ARG A 20 17.26 -9.93 -1.48
N ASP A 21 17.30 -10.52 -0.29
CA ASP A 21 16.26 -11.46 0.13
C ASP A 21 14.93 -10.71 -0.01
N ASP A 22 14.24 -10.98 -1.11
CA ASP A 22 12.96 -10.33 -1.40
C ASP A 22 11.97 -10.76 -0.32
N CYS A 23 11.47 -9.80 0.45
CA CYS A 23 10.37 -10.01 1.37
C CYS A 23 9.05 -9.90 0.59
N PRO A 24 8.54 -11.00 0.02
CA PRO A 24 7.36 -10.96 -0.81
C PRO A 24 6.13 -10.61 0.03
N VAL A 25 5.25 -9.78 -0.53
CA VAL A 25 3.93 -9.57 0.03
C VAL A 25 3.19 -10.92 0.05
N SER A 26 2.62 -11.26 1.19
CA SER A 26 1.91 -12.53 1.40
C SER A 26 0.47 -12.29 1.82
N VAL A 27 -0.41 -13.25 1.58
CA VAL A 27 -1.83 -13.18 1.95
C VAL A 27 -2.29 -14.50 2.56
N CYS A 28 -3.24 -14.46 3.46
CA CYS A 28 -3.95 -15.66 3.93
C CYS A 28 -5.18 -15.91 3.06
N GLY A 29 -5.29 -17.12 2.48
CA GLY A 29 -6.43 -17.47 1.61
C GLY A 29 -6.51 -16.65 0.32
N TYR A 30 -7.68 -16.69 -0.34
CA TYR A 30 -7.90 -16.01 -1.63
C TYR A 30 -8.45 -14.59 -1.48
N THR A 31 -9.06 -14.26 -0.36
CA THR A 31 -9.70 -12.97 -0.08
C THR A 31 -8.96 -12.16 0.98
N GLY A 32 -7.75 -12.61 1.34
CA GLY A 32 -6.94 -11.96 2.36
C GLY A 32 -6.39 -10.61 1.90
N PHE A 33 -6.04 -9.78 2.86
CA PHE A 33 -5.35 -8.51 2.64
C PHE A 33 -3.82 -8.73 2.57
N PRO A 34 -3.07 -7.79 1.95
CA PRO A 34 -1.64 -7.91 1.81
C PRO A 34 -0.92 -7.79 3.15
N ILE A 35 -0.07 -8.78 3.47
CA ILE A 35 0.76 -8.83 4.67
C ILE A 35 2.21 -8.56 4.25
N ARG A 36 2.78 -7.51 4.78
CA ARG A 36 4.14 -7.04 4.55
C ARG A 36 4.71 -6.38 5.80
N PHE A 37 5.97 -6.00 5.79
CA PHE A 37 6.60 -5.31 6.92
C PHE A 37 5.72 -4.18 7.49
N PRO A 38 5.63 -4.03 8.81
CA PRO A 38 6.37 -4.74 9.87
C PRO A 38 5.83 -6.15 10.18
N PHE A 39 4.67 -6.52 9.65
CA PHE A 39 4.11 -7.86 9.81
C PHE A 39 4.80 -8.87 8.89
N ARG A 40 4.88 -10.11 9.37
CA ARG A 40 5.23 -11.24 8.54
C ARG A 40 4.27 -12.40 8.75
N LEU A 41 4.03 -13.13 7.69
CA LEU A 41 3.25 -14.35 7.73
C LEU A 41 4.18 -15.53 7.99
N GLN A 42 4.11 -16.12 9.19
CA GLN A 42 4.89 -17.29 9.54
C GLN A 42 4.67 -18.42 8.52
N ALA A 43 5.65 -19.24 8.29
CA ALA A 43 5.67 -20.32 7.30
C ALA A 43 5.62 -19.90 5.81
N ARG A 44 5.38 -18.62 5.48
CA ARG A 44 5.40 -18.13 4.10
C ARG A 44 6.48 -17.08 3.83
N GLN A 45 6.89 -16.35 4.85
CA GLN A 45 7.92 -15.31 4.76
C GLN A 45 9.05 -15.63 5.73
N PRO A 46 10.31 -15.38 5.33
CA PRO A 46 11.49 -15.51 6.20
C PRO A 46 11.39 -14.66 7.47
N GLU A 47 12.19 -14.98 8.49
CA GLU A 47 12.16 -14.24 9.76
C GLU A 47 12.56 -12.78 9.64
N ASN A 48 13.51 -12.50 8.77
CA ASN A 48 14.01 -11.17 8.46
C ASN A 48 13.02 -10.26 7.73
N CYS A 49 11.86 -10.77 7.28
CA CYS A 49 10.81 -9.99 6.62
C CYS A 49 9.83 -9.32 7.59
N GLY A 50 9.95 -9.57 8.88
CA GLY A 50 9.07 -8.99 9.90
C GLY A 50 9.83 -8.30 11.02
N TYR A 51 9.13 -7.44 11.74
CA TYR A 51 9.64 -6.84 12.95
C TYR A 51 9.33 -7.73 14.17
N PRO A 52 10.17 -7.77 15.21
CA PRO A 52 9.91 -8.58 16.40
C PRO A 52 8.53 -8.31 17.01
N GLY A 53 7.75 -9.37 17.26
CA GLY A 53 6.40 -9.26 17.81
C GLY A 53 5.26 -9.10 16.78
N PHE A 54 5.57 -8.93 15.47
CA PHE A 54 4.59 -8.72 14.41
C PHE A 54 4.29 -10.00 13.61
N ASN A 55 4.36 -11.15 14.26
CA ASN A 55 4.10 -12.43 13.59
C ASN A 55 2.61 -12.72 13.43
N LEU A 56 2.22 -13.06 12.21
CA LEU A 56 0.88 -13.51 11.86
C LEU A 56 0.92 -14.96 11.37
N THR A 57 -0.20 -15.65 11.49
CA THR A 57 -0.41 -17.01 10.98
C THR A 57 -1.69 -17.08 10.15
N CYS A 58 -1.80 -18.10 9.30
CA CYS A 58 -3.07 -18.44 8.66
C CYS A 58 -3.68 -19.66 9.36
N ASN A 59 -4.97 -19.59 9.66
CA ASN A 59 -5.68 -20.78 10.10
C ASN A 59 -6.06 -21.68 8.91
N SER A 60 -6.68 -22.83 9.20
CA SER A 60 -7.14 -23.79 8.18
C SER A 60 -8.21 -23.24 7.23
N GLN A 61 -8.91 -22.18 7.62
CA GLN A 61 -9.95 -21.51 6.82
C GLN A 61 -9.36 -20.37 5.96
N GLY A 62 -8.05 -20.12 6.02
CA GLY A 62 -7.40 -19.02 5.29
C GLY A 62 -7.60 -17.66 5.92
N LEU A 63 -7.96 -17.58 7.19
CA LEU A 63 -8.09 -16.33 7.93
C LEU A 63 -6.76 -15.98 8.62
N THR A 64 -6.47 -14.69 8.70
CA THR A 64 -5.26 -14.18 9.36
C THR A 64 -5.45 -14.11 10.86
N VAL A 65 -4.49 -14.65 11.61
CA VAL A 65 -4.51 -14.76 13.06
C VAL A 65 -3.28 -14.09 13.65
N ILE A 66 -3.49 -13.34 14.73
CA ILE A 66 -2.43 -12.81 15.59
C ILE A 66 -2.53 -13.42 16.97
N LYS A 67 -1.39 -13.78 17.56
CA LYS A 67 -1.31 -14.27 18.94
C LYS A 67 -0.70 -13.19 19.83
N LEU A 68 -1.50 -12.64 20.72
CA LEU A 68 -1.03 -11.72 21.74
C LEU A 68 -0.47 -12.51 22.95
N PRO A 69 0.70 -12.15 23.49
CA PRO A 69 1.43 -12.99 24.45
C PRO A 69 0.61 -13.49 25.65
N LEU A 70 -0.20 -12.61 26.24
CA LEU A 70 -0.98 -12.93 27.43
C LEU A 70 -2.50 -13.04 27.20
N SER A 71 -2.95 -12.78 25.97
CA SER A 71 -4.40 -12.67 25.64
C SER A 71 -4.86 -13.69 24.61
N GLY A 72 -3.96 -14.57 24.14
CA GLY A 72 -4.29 -15.62 23.20
C GLY A 72 -4.45 -15.14 21.76
N GLU A 73 -5.29 -15.84 21.00
CA GLU A 73 -5.44 -15.62 19.54
C GLU A 73 -6.61 -14.70 19.24
N PHE A 74 -6.37 -13.79 18.30
CA PHE A 74 -7.37 -12.91 17.69
C PHE A 74 -7.29 -13.06 16.18
N PHE A 75 -8.41 -12.78 15.51
CA PHE A 75 -8.45 -12.74 14.07
C PHE A 75 -8.24 -11.29 13.60
N VAL A 76 -7.49 -11.14 12.52
CA VAL A 76 -7.19 -9.84 11.93
C VAL A 76 -8.18 -9.55 10.83
N ARG A 77 -8.91 -8.44 10.95
CA ARG A 77 -9.84 -7.98 9.93
C ARG A 77 -9.16 -7.10 8.91
N ALA A 78 -8.30 -6.18 9.37
CA ALA A 78 -7.57 -5.24 8.53
C ALA A 78 -6.29 -4.77 9.20
N ILE A 79 -5.34 -4.32 8.39
CA ILE A 79 -4.12 -3.62 8.81
C ILE A 79 -4.03 -2.33 8.00
N SER A 80 -3.93 -1.22 8.70
CA SER A 80 -3.63 0.08 8.10
C SER A 80 -2.16 0.41 8.37
N TYR A 81 -1.34 0.35 7.34
CA TYR A 81 0.09 0.65 7.45
C TYR A 81 0.35 2.14 7.63
N ALA A 82 -0.45 2.99 7.00
CA ALA A 82 -0.33 4.45 7.09
C ALA A 82 -0.67 5.00 8.47
N THR A 83 -1.76 4.51 9.09
CA THR A 83 -2.17 4.89 10.45
C THR A 83 -1.51 4.04 11.53
N GLN A 84 -0.79 3.00 11.13
CA GLN A 84 -0.21 2.00 12.03
C GLN A 84 -1.25 1.39 12.99
N GLU A 85 -2.36 0.92 12.43
CA GLU A 85 -3.47 0.31 13.17
C GLU A 85 -3.75 -1.11 12.69
N ILE A 86 -4.08 -1.98 13.63
CA ILE A 86 -4.57 -3.32 13.38
C ILE A 86 -5.97 -3.47 13.99
N GLN A 87 -6.90 -3.98 13.19
CA GLN A 87 -8.27 -4.24 13.58
C GLN A 87 -8.44 -5.74 13.85
N LEU A 88 -8.81 -6.06 15.08
CA LEU A 88 -8.93 -7.42 15.58
C LEU A 88 -10.37 -7.76 15.95
N TYR A 89 -10.76 -9.02 15.75
CA TYR A 89 -12.06 -9.53 16.16
C TYR A 89 -11.96 -10.94 16.74
N ASP A 90 -13.01 -11.33 17.46
CA ASP A 90 -13.14 -12.71 17.90
C ASP A 90 -14.06 -13.49 16.96
N PRO A 91 -13.61 -14.63 16.39
CA PRO A 91 -14.44 -15.43 15.47
C PRO A 91 -15.68 -16.04 16.11
N ASN A 92 -15.69 -16.14 17.44
CA ASN A 92 -16.83 -16.66 18.20
C ASN A 92 -17.86 -15.59 18.53
N ASN A 93 -17.68 -14.35 18.02
CA ASN A 93 -18.51 -13.19 18.32
C ASN A 93 -18.67 -12.94 19.84
N CYS A 94 -17.61 -13.15 20.59
CA CYS A 94 -17.56 -12.89 22.02
C CYS A 94 -16.27 -12.14 22.42
N LEU A 95 -16.01 -11.03 21.73
CA LEU A 95 -14.90 -10.16 22.06
C LEU A 95 -14.93 -9.71 23.55
N PRO A 96 -16.09 -9.41 24.18
CA PRO A 96 -16.16 -9.07 25.60
C PRO A 96 -15.53 -10.10 26.52
N GLN A 97 -15.62 -11.38 26.23
CA GLN A 97 -14.98 -12.44 27.03
C GLN A 97 -13.45 -12.30 26.99
N LYS A 98 -12.90 -11.98 25.81
CA LYS A 98 -11.47 -11.78 25.65
C LYS A 98 -11.00 -10.48 26.33
N LEU A 99 -11.82 -9.43 26.31
CA LEU A 99 -11.54 -8.16 26.96
C LEU A 99 -11.43 -8.30 28.48
N LEU A 100 -12.17 -9.21 29.10
CA LEU A 100 -12.06 -9.50 30.56
C LEU A 100 -10.65 -9.96 30.98
N SER A 101 -9.90 -10.55 30.08
CA SER A 101 -8.54 -11.05 30.34
C SER A 101 -7.48 -10.40 29.43
N LEU A 102 -7.84 -9.32 28.74
CA LEU A 102 -6.94 -8.66 27.80
C LEU A 102 -5.75 -8.05 28.53
N SER A 103 -4.55 -8.44 28.09
CA SER A 103 -3.31 -7.81 28.48
C SER A 103 -2.43 -7.61 27.24
N LEU A 104 -2.03 -6.38 27.00
CA LEU A 104 -1.11 -6.03 25.92
C LEU A 104 0.37 -6.07 26.36
N ALA A 105 0.63 -6.43 27.61
CA ALA A 105 2.00 -6.52 28.13
C ALA A 105 2.83 -7.54 27.34
N GLY A 106 4.04 -7.14 26.95
CA GLY A 106 4.94 -7.96 26.15
C GLY A 106 4.59 -8.04 24.67
N SER A 107 3.56 -7.30 24.20
CA SER A 107 3.29 -7.09 22.78
C SER A 107 3.75 -5.70 22.32
N PRO A 108 4.04 -5.50 21.04
CA PRO A 108 4.35 -4.17 20.50
C PRO A 108 3.10 -3.28 20.34
N PHE A 109 1.92 -3.81 20.63
CA PHE A 109 0.67 -3.13 20.41
C PHE A 109 0.19 -2.41 21.66
N VAL A 110 -0.40 -1.24 21.42
CA VAL A 110 -1.03 -0.41 22.45
C VAL A 110 -2.42 0.03 21.98
N ALA A 111 -3.28 0.45 22.89
CA ALA A 111 -4.52 1.12 22.51
C ALA A 111 -4.27 2.63 22.41
N ALA A 112 -4.82 3.25 21.38
CA ALA A 112 -4.78 4.72 21.25
C ALA A 112 -5.52 5.41 22.40
N VAL A 113 -6.65 4.83 22.78
CA VAL A 113 -7.50 5.36 23.86
C VAL A 113 -8.02 4.21 24.70
N TYR A 114 -8.12 4.42 26.00
CA TYR A 114 -8.77 3.50 26.92
C TYR A 114 -10.01 4.15 27.55
N GLN A 115 -11.05 3.35 27.76
CA GLN A 115 -12.21 3.73 28.53
C GLN A 115 -12.50 2.67 29.60
N ASN A 116 -12.73 3.10 30.82
CA ASN A 116 -13.09 2.18 31.88
C ASN A 116 -14.53 1.71 31.69
N TYR A 117 -14.73 0.40 31.69
CA TYR A 117 -16.02 -0.25 31.70
C TYR A 117 -16.19 -1.08 32.97
N THR A 118 -17.35 -0.94 33.62
CA THR A 118 -17.77 -1.79 34.72
C THR A 118 -18.68 -2.90 34.20
N PHE A 119 -18.26 -4.14 34.36
CA PHE A 119 -19.03 -5.33 34.01
C PHE A 119 -19.88 -5.75 35.21
N LEU A 120 -21.17 -5.98 34.96
CA LEU A 120 -22.18 -6.29 35.97
C LEU A 120 -22.90 -7.57 35.61
N SER A 121 -23.11 -8.45 36.58
CA SER A 121 -23.98 -9.63 36.46
C SER A 121 -25.30 -9.32 37.16
N CYS A 122 -26.37 -9.27 36.39
CA CYS A 122 -27.72 -8.94 36.87
C CYS A 122 -28.64 -10.16 36.72
N PRO A 123 -29.71 -10.27 37.51
CA PRO A 123 -30.76 -11.25 37.27
C PRO A 123 -31.39 -11.03 35.87
N ALA A 124 -31.68 -12.10 35.14
CA ALA A 124 -32.24 -11.99 33.79
C ALA A 124 -33.57 -11.20 33.74
N SER A 125 -34.33 -11.21 34.82
CA SER A 125 -35.54 -10.38 34.97
C SER A 125 -35.31 -8.89 35.08
N PHE A 126 -34.06 -8.46 35.38
CA PHE A 126 -33.70 -7.04 35.55
C PHE A 126 -33.49 -6.34 34.22
N THR A 127 -33.14 -7.08 33.19
CA THR A 127 -32.83 -6.50 31.88
C THR A 127 -34.12 -6.10 31.15
N LYS A 128 -34.52 -4.88 31.29
CA LYS A 128 -35.62 -4.26 30.54
C LYS A 128 -35.05 -3.25 29.55
N SER A 129 -35.60 -3.23 28.39
CA SER A 129 -35.55 -2.31 27.24
C SER A 129 -34.50 -1.17 27.13
N ARG A 130 -33.79 -0.83 28.19
CA ARG A 130 -32.77 0.24 28.24
C ARG A 130 -31.33 -0.25 28.32
N PHE A 131 -31.11 -1.57 28.49
CA PHE A 131 -29.78 -2.12 28.68
C PHE A 131 -29.51 -3.15 27.57
N THR A 132 -28.33 -3.11 27.01
CA THR A 132 -27.88 -4.09 26.02
C THR A 132 -27.09 -5.18 26.74
N PRO A 133 -27.62 -6.38 26.89
CA PRO A 133 -26.87 -7.50 27.45
C PRO A 133 -25.75 -7.93 26.53
N ILE A 134 -24.69 -8.46 27.11
CA ILE A 134 -23.64 -9.16 26.39
C ILE A 134 -24.08 -10.62 26.26
N ASP A 135 -24.67 -10.95 25.12
CA ASP A 135 -25.36 -12.26 24.94
C ASP A 135 -24.45 -13.44 25.20
N CYS A 136 -23.20 -13.40 24.72
CA CYS A 136 -22.24 -14.49 24.86
C CYS A 136 -21.75 -14.71 26.32
N LEU A 137 -21.94 -13.73 27.20
CA LEU A 137 -21.64 -13.83 28.64
C LEU A 137 -22.90 -14.04 29.48
N SER A 138 -24.06 -13.96 28.87
CA SER A 138 -25.38 -14.05 29.53
C SER A 138 -25.95 -15.45 29.42
N ASN A 139 -26.88 -15.79 30.30
CA ASN A 139 -27.63 -17.07 30.28
C ASN A 139 -29.10 -16.87 30.71
N SER A 140 -29.84 -17.96 30.84
CA SER A 140 -31.28 -17.92 31.18
C SER A 140 -31.59 -17.30 32.56
N THR A 141 -30.63 -17.26 33.46
CA THR A 141 -30.79 -16.76 34.84
C THR A 141 -30.11 -15.46 35.11
N THR A 142 -29.07 -15.16 34.35
CA THR A 142 -28.22 -13.96 34.55
C THR A 142 -27.93 -13.27 33.23
N SER A 143 -27.97 -11.95 33.24
CA SER A 143 -27.55 -11.08 32.14
C SER A 143 -26.29 -10.33 32.53
N VAL A 144 -25.28 -10.37 31.67
CA VAL A 144 -24.06 -9.59 31.84
C VAL A 144 -24.17 -8.31 31.05
N LEU A 145 -23.87 -7.19 31.72
CA LEU A 145 -23.92 -5.85 31.16
C LEU A 145 -22.54 -5.17 31.33
N ALA A 146 -22.19 -4.27 30.43
CA ALA A 146 -21.01 -3.43 30.58
C ALA A 146 -21.38 -1.96 30.38
N THR A 147 -20.94 -1.09 31.27
CA THR A 147 -21.21 0.36 31.18
C THR A 147 -19.94 1.18 31.46
N PRO A 148 -19.73 2.27 30.71
CA PRO A 148 -18.65 3.22 30.99
C PRO A 148 -19.04 4.21 32.09
N SER A 149 -20.33 4.29 32.49
CA SER A 149 -20.80 5.22 33.50
C SER A 149 -20.67 4.66 34.91
N THR A 150 -19.83 5.27 35.70
CA THR A 150 -19.67 4.94 37.12
C THR A 150 -20.94 5.21 37.93
N ALA A 151 -21.70 6.25 37.58
CA ALA A 151 -22.97 6.56 38.23
C ALA A 151 -23.99 5.46 38.00
N LEU A 152 -24.12 4.96 36.75
CA LEU A 152 -25.00 3.87 36.42
C LEU A 152 -24.54 2.56 37.11
N ALA A 153 -23.26 2.24 37.06
CA ALA A 153 -22.72 1.07 37.71
C ALA A 153 -23.02 1.05 39.22
N ASN A 154 -22.85 2.19 39.88
CA ASN A 154 -23.16 2.37 41.33
C ASN A 154 -24.66 2.22 41.60
N SER A 155 -25.53 2.80 40.78
CA SER A 155 -27.00 2.67 40.96
C SER A 155 -27.46 1.22 40.77
N MET A 156 -26.81 0.47 39.89
CA MET A 156 -27.15 -0.95 39.63
C MET A 156 -26.52 -1.91 40.65
N SER A 157 -25.49 -1.53 41.38
CA SER A 157 -24.79 -2.36 42.34
C SER A 157 -25.67 -2.89 43.49
N THR A 158 -26.83 -2.29 43.71
CA THR A 158 -27.83 -2.76 44.68
C THR A 158 -28.55 -4.03 44.26
N THR A 159 -28.66 -4.26 42.93
CA THR A 159 -29.41 -5.38 42.36
C THR A 159 -28.49 -6.32 41.58
N CYS A 160 -27.41 -5.77 41.01
CA CYS A 160 -26.44 -6.48 40.20
C CYS A 160 -25.11 -6.64 40.92
N ARG A 161 -24.42 -7.72 40.68
CA ARG A 161 -23.08 -7.95 41.20
C ARG A 161 -22.07 -7.35 40.23
N ILE A 162 -21.14 -6.52 40.68
CA ILE A 162 -19.99 -6.06 39.91
C ILE A 162 -19.05 -7.24 39.70
N LEU A 163 -18.71 -7.54 38.46
CA LEU A 163 -17.75 -8.59 38.08
C LEU A 163 -16.33 -8.02 38.04
N ALA A 164 -16.13 -6.94 37.31
CA ALA A 164 -14.84 -6.27 37.14
C ALA A 164 -15.04 -4.84 36.65
N THR A 165 -14.07 -3.97 36.91
CA THR A 165 -13.93 -2.68 36.22
C THR A 165 -12.59 -2.68 35.50
N LEU A 166 -12.61 -2.55 34.18
CA LEU A 166 -11.45 -2.72 33.31
C LEU A 166 -11.29 -1.55 32.35
N ALA A 167 -10.07 -1.18 32.08
CA ALA A 167 -9.73 -0.26 31.01
C ALA A 167 -9.75 -1.00 29.66
N VAL A 168 -10.78 -0.76 28.85
CA VAL A 168 -11.00 -1.39 27.56
C VAL A 168 -10.45 -0.47 26.47
N PRO A 169 -9.66 -1.01 25.51
CA PRO A 169 -9.27 -0.26 24.32
C PRO A 169 -10.48 0.15 23.48
N VAL A 170 -10.57 1.41 23.12
CA VAL A 170 -11.65 1.96 22.29
C VAL A 170 -11.08 2.88 21.20
N THR A 171 -11.79 3.07 20.11
CA THR A 171 -11.39 4.00 19.05
C THR A 171 -11.53 5.46 19.47
N ARG A 172 -12.54 5.74 20.29
CA ARG A 172 -12.80 7.06 20.89
C ARG A 172 -13.54 6.88 22.22
N GLN A 173 -13.32 7.79 23.14
CA GLN A 173 -14.11 7.82 24.37
C GLN A 173 -15.56 8.18 24.06
N VAL A 174 -16.49 7.42 24.58
CA VAL A 174 -17.90 7.72 24.50
C VAL A 174 -18.22 8.67 25.65
N GLN A 175 -18.52 9.93 25.33
CA GLN A 175 -19.05 10.90 26.29
C GLN A 175 -20.55 10.64 26.44
N THR A 176 -20.93 9.65 27.22
CA THR A 176 -22.32 9.39 27.54
C THR A 176 -22.59 9.85 28.98
N GLU A 177 -23.15 11.02 29.10
CA GLU A 177 -23.74 11.44 30.39
C GLU A 177 -24.89 10.50 30.80
N ASP A 178 -25.53 9.84 29.82
CA ASP A 178 -26.68 8.95 30.01
C ASP A 178 -26.34 7.47 30.21
N GLY A 179 -25.07 7.12 30.28
CA GLY A 179 -24.54 5.88 30.86
C GLY A 179 -25.17 4.57 30.42
N PHE A 180 -25.58 4.47 29.14
CA PHE A 180 -26.12 3.21 28.62
C PHE A 180 -25.09 2.08 28.65
N SER A 181 -25.57 0.84 28.78
CA SER A 181 -24.73 -0.33 28.61
C SER A 181 -24.45 -0.58 27.11
N THR A 182 -23.32 -1.21 26.84
CA THR A 182 -22.91 -1.60 25.48
C THR A 182 -22.55 -3.08 25.47
N ASN A 183 -22.76 -3.73 24.34
CA ASN A 183 -22.39 -5.14 24.14
C ASN A 183 -20.89 -5.36 23.91
N LEU A 184 -20.14 -4.30 23.61
CA LEU A 184 -18.68 -4.35 23.34
C LEU A 184 -18.30 -5.34 22.20
N ASP A 185 -19.21 -5.66 21.28
CA ASP A 185 -18.95 -6.60 20.17
C ASP A 185 -18.25 -5.94 18.97
N SER A 186 -17.98 -4.63 19.04
CA SER A 186 -17.22 -3.95 18.01
C SER A 186 -15.76 -4.43 18.01
N ASP A 187 -15.15 -4.45 16.82
CA ASP A 187 -13.76 -4.87 16.66
C ASP A 187 -12.80 -4.06 17.57
N LEU A 188 -11.75 -4.74 18.00
CA LEU A 188 -10.68 -4.17 18.81
C LEU A 188 -9.66 -3.48 17.90
N PHE A 189 -9.39 -2.20 18.13
CA PHE A 189 -8.39 -1.43 17.40
C PHE A 189 -7.16 -1.23 18.27
N LEU A 190 -6.02 -1.67 17.78
CA LEU A 190 -4.73 -1.48 18.41
C LEU A 190 -3.79 -0.76 17.45
N THR A 191 -2.86 0.00 18.01
CA THR A 191 -1.83 0.72 17.25
C THR A 191 -0.44 0.26 17.68
N TRP A 192 0.57 0.59 16.90
CA TRP A 192 1.97 0.41 17.25
C TRP A 192 2.75 1.67 16.90
N TYR A 193 3.84 1.93 17.63
CA TYR A 193 4.70 3.09 17.38
C TYR A 193 6.03 2.70 16.75
N GLU A 194 6.52 1.50 17.07
CA GLU A 194 7.73 0.95 16.49
C GLU A 194 7.43 -0.36 15.75
N PRO A 195 7.95 -0.49 14.51
CA PRO A 195 8.77 0.47 13.77
C PRO A 195 7.95 1.67 13.27
N ALA A 196 8.57 2.87 13.27
CA ALA A 196 7.92 4.12 12.89
C ALA A 196 7.83 4.26 11.36
N CYS A 197 6.87 3.59 10.75
CA CYS A 197 6.68 3.53 9.29
C CYS A 197 5.65 4.52 8.74
N SER A 198 4.85 5.14 9.61
CA SER A 198 3.69 5.96 9.21
C SER A 198 4.05 7.06 8.19
N ALA A 199 5.14 7.80 8.43
CA ALA A 199 5.56 8.88 7.52
C ALA A 199 5.88 8.38 6.10
N CYS A 200 6.53 7.21 5.99
CA CYS A 200 6.82 6.57 4.71
C CYS A 200 5.53 6.15 3.98
N GLU A 201 4.65 5.48 4.69
CA GLU A 201 3.41 4.92 4.15
C GLU A 201 2.40 5.99 3.73
N ILE A 202 2.28 7.09 4.48
CA ILE A 202 1.43 8.24 4.12
C ILE A 202 1.91 8.89 2.82
N GLN A 203 3.23 8.90 2.57
CA GLN A 203 3.81 9.45 1.35
C GLN A 203 3.78 8.45 0.17
N GLY A 204 3.11 7.30 0.33
CA GLY A 204 2.98 6.30 -0.72
C GLY A 204 4.19 5.39 -0.89
N GLY A 205 5.16 5.44 0.03
CA GLY A 205 6.28 4.50 0.08
C GLY A 205 5.90 3.19 0.77
N ILE A 206 6.76 2.19 0.63
CA ILE A 206 6.68 0.93 1.36
C ILE A 206 7.84 0.88 2.35
N CYS A 207 7.49 0.77 3.63
CA CYS A 207 8.46 0.66 4.71
C CYS A 207 9.07 -0.75 4.76
N GLY A 208 10.36 -0.84 5.06
CA GLY A 208 11.09 -2.10 5.19
C GLY A 208 12.38 -1.94 5.97
N LEU A 209 13.15 -3.03 6.11
CA LEU A 209 14.48 -3.00 6.68
C LEU A 209 15.53 -2.82 5.58
N LEU A 210 16.56 -2.05 5.86
CA LEU A 210 17.66 -1.79 4.92
C LEU A 210 18.47 -3.07 4.64
N SER A 211 18.70 -3.89 5.65
CA SER A 211 19.39 -5.17 5.52
C SER A 211 18.91 -6.17 6.59
N ASN A 212 19.18 -7.45 6.35
CA ASN A 212 18.81 -8.55 7.26
C ASN A 212 19.51 -8.49 8.63
N THR A 213 20.56 -7.69 8.75
CA THR A 213 21.37 -7.57 9.96
C THR A 213 21.21 -6.23 10.67
N SER A 214 20.59 -5.23 10.03
CA SER A 214 20.35 -3.92 10.62
C SER A 214 18.85 -3.72 10.88
N GLN A 215 18.53 -3.10 12.00
CA GLN A 215 17.16 -2.64 12.29
C GLN A 215 16.85 -1.26 11.66
N GLU A 216 17.71 -0.81 10.75
CA GLU A 216 17.53 0.47 10.08
C GLU A 216 16.38 0.39 9.07
N LEU A 217 15.44 1.32 9.20
CA LEU A 217 14.27 1.41 8.34
C LEU A 217 14.62 2.09 7.02
N VAL A 218 14.09 1.57 5.95
CA VAL A 218 14.15 2.16 4.60
C VAL A 218 12.75 2.35 4.06
N CYS A 219 12.55 3.46 3.35
CA CYS A 219 11.32 3.75 2.63
C CYS A 219 11.55 3.55 1.13
N ASP A 220 10.86 2.62 0.53
CA ASP A 220 10.95 2.33 -0.90
C ASP A 220 9.73 2.90 -1.63
N TYR A 221 9.94 3.91 -2.45
CA TYR A 221 8.90 4.56 -3.27
C TYR A 221 8.72 3.88 -4.64
N ASN A 222 9.62 2.96 -5.03
CA ASN A 222 9.57 2.31 -6.34
C ASN A 222 8.83 0.96 -6.32
N SER A 223 8.45 0.48 -5.15
CA SER A 223 7.70 -0.77 -4.99
C SER A 223 6.21 -0.51 -5.12
N THR A 224 5.72 -0.34 -6.35
CA THR A 224 4.27 -0.44 -6.60
C THR A 224 3.80 -1.83 -6.14
N ALA A 225 2.91 -1.85 -5.17
CA ALA A 225 2.33 -3.07 -4.62
C ALA A 225 1.71 -3.92 -5.76
N GLY A 226 2.42 -4.94 -6.19
CA GLY A 226 1.90 -5.95 -7.12
C GLY A 226 2.59 -6.15 -8.46
N GLY A 227 3.68 -5.45 -8.76
CA GLY A 227 4.43 -5.66 -10.01
C GLY A 227 5.82 -6.23 -9.74
N SER A 228 5.96 -7.54 -9.78
CA SER A 228 7.29 -8.16 -9.85
C SER A 228 7.97 -7.71 -11.14
N ASN A 229 8.96 -6.79 -11.04
CA ASN A 229 9.89 -6.46 -12.13
C ASN A 229 10.82 -7.63 -12.51
N LYS A 230 10.39 -8.89 -12.22
CA LYS A 230 11.10 -10.10 -12.62
C LYS A 230 11.33 -10.12 -14.13
N GLY A 231 10.38 -9.61 -14.91
CA GLY A 231 10.55 -9.51 -16.38
C GLY A 231 11.68 -8.57 -16.77
N PHE A 232 11.82 -7.42 -16.13
CA PHE A 232 12.90 -6.48 -16.43
C PHE A 232 14.25 -6.95 -15.92
N GLN A 233 14.31 -7.59 -14.76
CA GLN A 233 15.54 -8.22 -14.25
C GLN A 233 15.98 -9.40 -15.13
N VAL A 234 15.06 -10.28 -15.50
CA VAL A 234 15.33 -11.38 -16.42
C VAL A 234 15.77 -10.84 -17.78
N PHE A 235 15.09 -9.84 -18.32
CA PHE A 235 15.50 -9.17 -19.56
C PHE A 235 16.91 -8.59 -19.46
N ARG A 236 17.24 -7.89 -18.37
CA ARG A 236 18.58 -7.32 -18.12
C ARG A 236 19.64 -8.41 -18.04
N ILE A 237 19.37 -9.52 -17.33
CA ILE A 237 20.29 -10.67 -17.24
C ILE A 237 20.50 -11.29 -18.61
N ILE A 238 19.44 -11.50 -19.40
CA ILE A 238 19.52 -12.04 -20.76
C ILE A 238 20.32 -11.10 -21.67
N CYS A 239 20.06 -9.79 -21.61
CA CYS A 239 20.82 -8.81 -22.38
C CYS A 239 22.31 -8.85 -22.05
N VAL A 240 22.69 -8.84 -20.77
CA VAL A 240 24.08 -8.90 -20.34
C VAL A 240 24.74 -10.23 -20.74
N SER A 241 24.04 -11.35 -20.58
CA SER A 241 24.59 -12.70 -20.94
C SER A 241 24.79 -12.90 -22.43
N ILE A 242 24.11 -12.14 -23.29
CA ILE A 242 24.30 -12.17 -24.74
C ILE A 242 25.33 -11.14 -25.21
N THR A 243 25.22 -9.90 -24.67
CA THR A 243 26.08 -8.80 -25.15
C THR A 243 27.53 -8.93 -24.73
N VAL A 244 27.81 -9.46 -23.53
CA VAL A 244 29.18 -9.61 -23.05
C VAL A 244 29.96 -10.64 -23.89
N PRO A 245 29.45 -11.86 -24.14
CA PRO A 245 30.14 -12.83 -25.03
C PRO A 245 30.27 -12.31 -26.45
N ALA A 246 29.26 -11.64 -27.01
CA ALA A 246 29.30 -11.08 -28.34
C ALA A 246 30.40 -10.02 -28.49
N LEU A 247 30.53 -9.11 -27.52
CA LEU A 247 31.58 -8.09 -27.50
C LEU A 247 32.97 -8.72 -27.33
N THR A 248 33.14 -9.72 -26.47
CA THR A 248 34.41 -10.42 -26.30
C THR A 248 34.84 -11.19 -27.57
N CYS A 249 33.87 -11.82 -28.26
CA CYS A 249 34.13 -12.45 -29.56
C CYS A 249 34.52 -11.42 -30.63
N ALA A 250 33.81 -10.28 -30.69
CA ALA A 250 34.13 -9.22 -31.66
C ALA A 250 35.53 -8.63 -31.43
N VAL A 251 35.90 -8.37 -30.17
CA VAL A 251 37.25 -7.91 -29.81
C VAL A 251 38.30 -8.98 -30.15
N GLY A 252 38.03 -10.26 -29.86
CA GLY A 252 38.89 -11.36 -30.19
C GLY A 252 39.14 -11.50 -31.71
N ILE A 253 38.08 -11.37 -32.52
CA ILE A 253 38.18 -11.37 -33.99
C ILE A 253 38.98 -10.16 -34.49
N ALA A 254 38.74 -8.97 -33.94
CA ALA A 254 39.47 -7.76 -34.32
C ALA A 254 40.94 -7.86 -33.96
N CYS A 255 41.29 -8.38 -32.77
CA CYS A 255 42.68 -8.64 -32.38
C CYS A 255 43.35 -9.68 -33.27
N PHE A 256 42.65 -10.77 -33.64
CA PHE A 256 43.14 -11.80 -34.54
C PHE A 256 43.38 -11.26 -35.95
N ALA A 257 42.47 -10.41 -36.45
CA ALA A 257 42.65 -9.72 -37.73
C ALA A 257 43.88 -8.78 -37.73
N CYS A 258 44.04 -7.98 -36.66
CA CYS A 258 45.22 -7.11 -36.51
C CYS A 258 46.54 -7.86 -36.40
N ILE A 259 46.55 -9.08 -35.83
CA ILE A 259 47.74 -9.91 -35.75
C ILE A 259 48.05 -10.49 -37.12
N LYS A 260 47.05 -10.89 -37.93
CA LYS A 260 47.20 -11.43 -39.27
C LYS A 260 47.69 -10.39 -40.27
N ASP A 261 47.32 -9.11 -40.10
CA ASP A 261 47.78 -8.02 -40.95
C ASP A 261 49.23 -7.57 -40.69
N ARG A 262 49.89 -8.11 -39.65
CA ARG A 262 51.33 -7.86 -39.35
C ARG A 262 52.28 -8.86 -39.99
N VAL A 263 51.78 -9.76 -40.84
CA VAL A 263 52.65 -10.62 -41.65
C VAL A 263 52.87 -9.93 -43.00
N PRO A 264 54.11 -9.49 -43.36
CA PRO A 264 54.35 -8.77 -44.59
C PRO A 264 54.41 -9.74 -45.77
N GLY A 265 53.48 -9.59 -46.68
CA GLY A 265 53.48 -10.40 -47.91
C GLY A 265 52.43 -9.98 -48.94
N GLY A 266 52.76 -9.00 -49.76
CA GLY A 266 52.43 -8.99 -51.19
C GLY A 266 51.10 -8.48 -51.68
N SER A 267 51.14 -7.25 -52.15
CA SER A 267 50.61 -6.78 -53.45
C SER A 267 49.12 -6.67 -53.79
N ALA A 268 48.76 -5.44 -54.06
CA ALA A 268 48.05 -4.93 -55.24
C ALA A 268 46.49 -4.86 -55.16
N GLN A 269 46.04 -3.66 -55.12
CA GLN A 269 45.60 -2.70 -56.11
C GLN A 269 44.07 -2.61 -56.36
N ARG A 270 43.63 -1.33 -56.15
CA ARG A 270 42.57 -0.62 -56.91
C ARG A 270 41.12 -1.15 -56.86
N SER A 271 40.12 -0.38 -56.81
CA SER A 271 39.80 1.02 -57.03
C SER A 271 38.31 1.25 -56.80
N ALA A 272 38.02 2.49 -56.47
CA ALA A 272 36.91 3.30 -56.93
C ALA A 272 35.51 3.16 -56.34
N THR A 273 35.17 4.19 -55.59
CA THR A 273 34.08 5.18 -55.78
C THR A 273 32.70 4.66 -56.06
N ALA A 274 31.79 4.90 -55.14
CA ALA A 274 30.52 5.50 -55.44
C ALA A 274 29.89 6.10 -54.14
N VAL A 275 29.60 7.37 -54.24
CA VAL A 275 28.80 8.20 -53.36
C VAL A 275 27.36 7.76 -53.46
N ALA A 276 26.66 7.57 -52.36
CA ALA A 276 25.23 7.83 -52.28
C ALA A 276 24.76 7.83 -50.81
N ALA A 277 24.30 9.02 -50.43
CA ALA A 277 23.16 9.32 -49.58
C ALA A 277 22.96 8.61 -48.24
N GLU A 278 23.22 9.35 -47.22
CA GLU A 278 22.73 9.23 -45.87
C GLU A 278 21.18 9.25 -45.81
N PRO A 279 20.54 8.35 -45.05
CA PRO A 279 19.30 8.67 -44.36
C PRO A 279 19.57 8.75 -42.87
N GLN A 280 19.20 9.87 -42.29
CA GLN A 280 19.18 10.15 -40.86
C GLN A 280 18.52 9.00 -40.07
N PRO A 281 19.07 8.63 -38.89
CA PRO A 281 18.39 7.77 -37.95
C PRO A 281 17.22 8.51 -37.33
N GLN A 282 16.03 8.01 -37.55
CA GLN A 282 14.86 8.37 -36.76
C GLN A 282 15.10 7.90 -35.30
N GLU A 283 15.09 8.83 -34.40
CA GLU A 283 15.04 8.62 -32.97
C GLU A 283 13.85 7.68 -32.62
N PRO A 284 14.02 6.65 -31.79
CA PRO A 284 12.92 5.82 -31.35
C PRO A 284 12.01 6.66 -30.47
N THR A 285 10.82 6.92 -30.95
CA THR A 285 9.73 7.54 -30.20
C THR A 285 9.47 6.69 -28.96
N ILE A 286 9.80 7.21 -27.80
CA ILE A 286 9.37 6.67 -26.51
C ILE A 286 7.85 6.75 -26.51
N VAL A 287 7.19 5.60 -26.47
CA VAL A 287 5.74 5.50 -26.27
C VAL A 287 5.47 5.95 -24.83
N THR A 288 5.18 7.24 -24.67
CA THR A 288 4.67 7.78 -23.41
C THR A 288 3.26 7.22 -23.23
N MET A 289 2.98 6.59 -22.09
CA MET A 289 1.66 6.02 -21.76
C MET A 289 0.59 7.10 -21.47
N GLY A 290 0.91 8.37 -21.55
CA GLY A 290 0.02 9.53 -21.35
C GLY A 290 -0.45 10.18 -22.64
N LEU A 291 -1.29 11.22 -22.50
CA LEU A 291 -1.75 12.04 -23.61
C LEU A 291 -0.68 13.07 -24.01
N ASP A 292 -0.65 13.41 -25.30
CA ASP A 292 0.20 14.48 -25.80
C ASP A 292 -0.27 15.86 -25.31
N GLN A 293 0.65 16.79 -25.24
CA GLN A 293 0.42 18.13 -24.69
C GLN A 293 -0.68 18.88 -25.47
N THR A 294 -0.75 18.71 -26.79
CA THR A 294 -1.74 19.38 -27.63
C THR A 294 -3.15 18.89 -27.37
N THR A 295 -3.31 17.60 -27.09
CA THR A 295 -4.59 17.00 -26.67
C THR A 295 -5.03 17.51 -25.31
N ILE A 296 -4.12 17.59 -24.34
CA ILE A 296 -4.42 18.11 -22.99
C ILE A 296 -4.84 19.58 -23.06
N GLU A 297 -4.14 20.40 -23.84
CA GLU A 297 -4.45 21.81 -24.01
C GLU A 297 -5.77 22.08 -24.75
N SER A 298 -6.25 21.10 -25.52
CA SER A 298 -7.54 21.20 -26.20
C SER A 298 -8.74 21.10 -25.25
N TYR A 299 -8.55 20.59 -24.03
CA TYR A 299 -9.64 20.44 -23.08
C TYR A 299 -10.02 21.78 -22.44
N GLN A 300 -11.32 21.96 -22.23
CA GLN A 300 -11.88 23.22 -21.73
C GLN A 300 -11.29 23.62 -20.38
N MET A 301 -10.73 24.82 -20.32
CA MET A 301 -10.24 25.46 -19.11
C MET A 301 -11.25 26.49 -18.64
N LEU A 302 -11.55 26.51 -17.34
CA LEU A 302 -12.50 27.41 -16.71
C LEU A 302 -11.84 28.09 -15.50
N VAL A 303 -12.16 29.37 -15.29
CA VAL A 303 -11.79 30.09 -14.07
C VAL A 303 -12.99 30.10 -13.14
N LEU A 304 -12.81 29.64 -11.90
CA LEU A 304 -13.90 29.55 -10.94
C LEU A 304 -14.33 30.92 -10.43
N GLY A 305 -15.62 31.19 -10.57
CA GLY A 305 -16.27 32.38 -10.01
C GLY A 305 -16.53 32.24 -8.51
N GLU A 306 -17.18 33.25 -7.94
CA GLU A 306 -17.52 33.29 -6.49
C GLU A 306 -18.44 32.15 -6.05
N SER A 307 -19.27 31.62 -6.93
CA SER A 307 -20.17 30.48 -6.66
C SER A 307 -19.46 29.13 -6.60
N ARG A 308 -18.22 29.02 -7.02
CA ARG A 308 -17.39 27.79 -7.09
C ARG A 308 -18.07 26.58 -7.77
N ARG A 309 -19.08 26.83 -8.62
CA ARG A 309 -19.81 25.76 -9.30
C ARG A 309 -19.03 25.22 -10.47
N LEU A 310 -18.85 23.91 -10.47
CA LEU A 310 -18.24 23.16 -11.57
C LEU A 310 -19.33 22.64 -12.54
N PRO A 311 -19.02 22.51 -13.83
CA PRO A 311 -20.00 22.06 -14.84
C PRO A 311 -20.27 20.55 -14.81
N GLY A 312 -19.63 19.77 -13.94
CA GLY A 312 -19.71 18.32 -13.89
C GLY A 312 -20.08 17.75 -12.54
N PRO A 313 -20.15 16.41 -12.41
CA PRO A 313 -20.46 15.71 -11.18
C PRO A 313 -19.24 15.67 -10.24
N ASN A 314 -18.84 16.83 -9.77
CA ASN A 314 -17.66 16.95 -8.90
C ASN A 314 -18.08 17.39 -7.49
N ASP A 315 -17.31 16.90 -6.52
CA ASP A 315 -17.31 17.42 -5.18
C ASP A 315 -16.64 18.80 -5.13
N THR A 316 -16.66 19.43 -3.96
CA THR A 316 -16.03 20.73 -3.69
C THR A 316 -14.49 20.68 -3.65
N THR A 317 -13.91 19.48 -3.82
CA THR A 317 -12.48 19.21 -3.68
C THR A 317 -11.88 18.57 -4.94
N CYS A 318 -10.65 18.92 -5.27
CA CYS A 318 -9.91 18.28 -6.34
C CYS A 318 -9.46 16.88 -5.93
N ALA A 319 -9.89 15.83 -6.64
CA ALA A 319 -9.57 14.44 -6.32
C ALA A 319 -8.07 14.07 -6.51
N ILE A 320 -7.27 14.95 -7.11
CA ILE A 320 -5.82 14.70 -7.31
C ILE A 320 -5.01 15.22 -6.12
N CYS A 321 -5.21 16.49 -5.74
CA CYS A 321 -4.46 17.13 -4.64
C CYS A 321 -5.22 17.19 -3.32
N LEU A 322 -6.50 16.78 -3.29
CA LEU A 322 -7.39 16.75 -2.14
C LEU A 322 -7.66 18.12 -1.50
N SER A 323 -7.37 19.22 -2.21
CA SER A 323 -7.63 20.59 -1.76
C SER A 323 -8.99 21.07 -2.27
N GLU A 324 -9.65 21.94 -1.48
CA GLU A 324 -10.88 22.60 -1.90
C GLU A 324 -10.60 23.59 -3.05
N TYR A 325 -11.59 23.73 -3.95
CA TYR A 325 -11.51 24.74 -5.00
C TYR A 325 -11.77 26.14 -4.45
N LEU A 326 -10.85 27.05 -4.75
CA LEU A 326 -10.96 28.46 -4.36
C LEU A 326 -11.45 29.32 -5.51
N THR A 327 -11.98 30.50 -5.19
CA THR A 327 -12.37 31.51 -6.21
C THR A 327 -11.15 31.98 -6.99
N LYS A 328 -11.29 32.14 -8.30
CA LYS A 328 -10.26 32.53 -9.27
C LYS A 328 -9.23 31.44 -9.60
N GLU A 329 -9.36 30.25 -9.06
CA GLU A 329 -8.55 29.13 -9.51
C GLU A 329 -8.98 28.63 -10.88
N THR A 330 -8.01 28.10 -11.62
CA THR A 330 -8.22 27.54 -12.96
C THR A 330 -8.44 26.03 -12.85
N VAL A 331 -9.52 25.56 -13.45
CA VAL A 331 -9.85 24.13 -13.53
C VAL A 331 -9.93 23.69 -14.99
N ARG A 332 -9.55 22.46 -15.25
CA ARG A 332 -9.71 21.80 -16.55
C ARG A 332 -10.65 20.62 -16.42
N CYS A 333 -11.59 20.52 -17.35
CA CYS A 333 -12.61 19.47 -17.36
C CYS A 333 -12.37 18.50 -18.51
N ILE A 334 -12.44 17.21 -18.24
CA ILE A 334 -12.29 16.15 -19.24
C ILE A 334 -13.59 16.08 -20.06
N PRO A 335 -13.53 16.16 -21.41
CA PRO A 335 -14.71 16.36 -22.26
C PRO A 335 -15.81 15.32 -22.11
N GLU A 336 -15.45 14.03 -22.05
CA GLU A 336 -16.45 12.94 -22.10
C GLU A 336 -17.13 12.69 -20.76
N CYS A 337 -16.38 12.74 -19.65
CA CYS A 337 -16.92 12.42 -18.34
C CYS A 337 -17.27 13.65 -17.51
N LYS A 338 -16.91 14.84 -17.97
CA LYS A 338 -17.16 16.14 -17.32
C LYS A 338 -16.53 16.28 -15.90
N HIS A 339 -15.62 15.37 -15.52
CA HIS A 339 -14.86 15.53 -14.28
C HIS A 339 -13.86 16.68 -14.43
N CYS A 340 -13.84 17.57 -13.45
CA CYS A 340 -12.99 18.75 -13.42
C CYS A 340 -11.98 18.68 -12.28
N PHE A 341 -10.80 19.24 -12.49
CA PHE A 341 -9.68 19.25 -11.53
C PHE A 341 -8.95 20.58 -11.64
N HIS A 342 -8.10 20.92 -10.69
CA HIS A 342 -7.15 22.03 -10.91
C HIS A 342 -6.38 21.78 -12.20
N ALA A 343 -6.20 22.80 -13.02
CA ALA A 343 -5.60 22.67 -14.35
C ALA A 343 -4.20 22.01 -14.25
N ASP A 344 -3.35 22.50 -13.37
CA ASP A 344 -1.99 21.98 -13.19
C ASP A 344 -1.99 20.51 -12.74
N CYS A 345 -2.91 20.13 -11.86
CA CYS A 345 -3.00 18.76 -11.35
C CYS A 345 -3.39 17.76 -12.44
N VAL A 346 -4.41 18.08 -13.26
CA VAL A 346 -4.88 17.16 -14.30
C VAL A 346 -3.95 17.15 -15.50
N ASP A 347 -3.29 18.25 -15.81
CA ASP A 347 -2.31 18.32 -16.89
C ASP A 347 -1.10 17.43 -16.60
N GLU A 348 -0.62 17.44 -15.38
CA GLU A 348 0.47 16.55 -14.95
C GLU A 348 0.02 15.07 -14.95
N TRP A 349 -1.18 14.80 -14.45
CA TRP A 349 -1.75 13.45 -14.46
C TRP A 349 -1.89 12.89 -15.89
N LEU A 350 -2.46 13.66 -16.81
CA LEU A 350 -2.72 13.20 -18.17
C LEU A 350 -1.46 13.03 -19.02
N ARG A 351 -0.36 13.72 -18.70
CA ARG A 351 0.95 13.47 -19.32
C ARG A 351 1.51 12.09 -18.96
N LEU A 352 1.16 11.57 -17.78
CA LEU A 352 1.62 10.27 -17.29
C LEU A 352 0.59 9.17 -17.52
N ASN A 353 -0.70 9.51 -17.57
CA ASN A 353 -1.82 8.59 -17.63
C ASN A 353 -2.82 9.02 -18.68
N SER A 354 -3.23 8.12 -19.56
CA SER A 354 -4.23 8.40 -20.58
C SER A 354 -5.69 8.30 -20.10
N THR A 355 -5.95 8.28 -18.79
CA THR A 355 -7.30 8.05 -18.23
C THR A 355 -7.69 9.08 -17.18
N CYS A 356 -9.00 9.33 -17.03
CA CYS A 356 -9.55 10.20 -15.99
C CYS A 356 -9.22 9.67 -14.58
N PRO A 357 -8.73 10.50 -13.64
CA PRO A 357 -8.41 10.11 -12.29
C PRO A 357 -9.56 9.49 -11.48
N VAL A 358 -10.81 9.91 -11.79
CA VAL A 358 -12.02 9.50 -11.05
C VAL A 358 -12.69 8.28 -11.67
N CYS A 359 -13.06 8.35 -12.97
CA CYS A 359 -13.83 7.29 -13.63
C CYS A 359 -13.00 6.35 -14.49
N ARG A 360 -11.70 6.61 -14.67
CA ARG A 360 -10.74 5.82 -15.46
C ARG A 360 -11.11 5.68 -16.96
N ASN A 361 -12.09 6.44 -17.44
CA ASN A 361 -12.39 6.49 -18.86
C ASN A 361 -11.22 7.12 -19.62
N ASN A 362 -10.95 6.61 -20.81
CA ASN A 362 -9.95 7.17 -21.70
C ASN A 362 -10.55 8.39 -22.44
N PRO A 363 -10.05 9.61 -22.23
CA PRO A 363 -10.59 10.78 -22.89
C PRO A 363 -10.18 10.79 -24.37
N SER A 364 -11.14 10.93 -25.26
CA SER A 364 -10.89 11.15 -26.68
C SER A 364 -10.48 12.60 -26.96
N PRO A 365 -9.73 12.89 -28.03
CA PRO A 365 -9.45 14.27 -28.44
C PRO A 365 -10.77 15.00 -28.67
N ALA A 366 -10.87 16.25 -28.19
CA ALA A 366 -12.05 17.06 -28.32
C ALA A 366 -12.43 17.24 -29.82
N HIS A 367 -13.55 16.63 -30.24
CA HIS A 367 -14.16 16.99 -31.50
C HIS A 367 -14.67 18.42 -31.41
N ALA A 368 -14.18 19.30 -32.27
CA ALA A 368 -14.73 20.62 -32.46
C ALA A 368 -16.18 20.48 -32.97
N ASP A 369 -17.14 20.66 -32.07
CA ASP A 369 -18.54 20.76 -32.44
C ASP A 369 -18.76 22.08 -33.23
N SER A 370 -18.66 21.96 -34.54
CA SER A 370 -19.24 22.92 -35.46
C SER A 370 -20.72 22.53 -35.64
N ASN A 371 -21.60 23.06 -34.80
CA ASN A 371 -22.92 23.47 -35.23
C ASN A 371 -23.73 24.15 -34.12
N SER A 372 -23.69 25.45 -34.10
CA SER A 372 -24.76 26.26 -33.57
C SER A 372 -25.46 26.91 -34.74
N ASN A 373 -26.64 26.42 -35.13
CA ASN A 373 -27.66 27.28 -35.74
C ASN A 373 -29.02 26.58 -35.73
N ASN A 374 -30.01 27.39 -35.28
CA ASN A 374 -31.47 27.30 -35.46
C ASN A 374 -32.27 26.57 -34.37
N VAL A 375 -33.01 27.27 -33.55
CA VAL A 375 -34.24 28.09 -33.67
C VAL A 375 -34.50 28.70 -32.28
#